data_a88e87739a53725462ce9e02427f2436
#
_entry.id   a88e87739a53725462ce9e02427f2436
#
_cell.length_a   1.000
_cell.length_b   1.000
_cell.length_c   1.000
_cell.angle_alpha   90.00
_cell.angle_beta   90.00
_cell.angle_gamma   90.00
#
_symmetry.space_group_name_H-M   'P 1'
#
loop_
_entity.id
_entity.type
_entity.pdbx_description
1 polymer ?
#
loop_
_entity_poly.entity_id
_entity_poly.type
_entity_poly.pdbx_seq_one_letter_code
_entity_poly.pdbx_strand_id
1 'polypeptide(L)'
;MNQIRSITSALRTLNGLQNYEHSRPSSVNEEDDHYPGLSNEDTPLKVFHPQNPNGAVLVLYPGASAKGEAHPKMITLARSIAVNGIQVYIPRIPPLIDLKLSKSILEWTVHFYRWLKTQPGHENSPINLAGISFGGVIVLKACLDPFLLQQPPKSVIVFGTSYNVKTSMEFMYNGRIDHNGNIIKLTPDPWSVIVLFHNYLNQVDVGYPTNGVQKVLQLMVRDQDDQAQALIEDLVGEEKVLIKDIIELNMSDEFNRIMGIFFRDCADQIEFISPKYWCKNISNEVYILHGTNDTLSPFTESIKLDSELSNSHLLISGIFKHRVLSSEMSIFSKWKETLKIIKFLSKYYRGGLLP
;
A
#
# COMPACT_ATOMS: atom_id res chain seq x y z
N MET A 1 -25.45 -9.25 19.67
CA MET A 1 -24.95 -7.90 19.87
C MET A 1 -23.75 -7.56 18.97
N ASN A 2 -22.75 -8.42 18.83
CA ASN A 2 -21.56 -8.18 17.99
C ASN A 2 -21.85 -8.02 16.49
N GLN A 3 -22.88 -8.68 15.94
CA GLN A 3 -23.20 -8.58 14.51
C GLN A 3 -23.75 -7.19 14.12
N ILE A 4 -24.63 -6.62 14.94
CA ILE A 4 -25.19 -5.29 14.68
C ILE A 4 -24.08 -4.23 14.80
N ARG A 5 -23.24 -4.32 15.84
CA ARG A 5 -22.08 -3.41 16.01
C ARG A 5 -21.15 -3.45 14.81
N SER A 6 -20.79 -4.65 14.32
CA SER A 6 -19.86 -4.79 13.18
C SER A 6 -20.42 -4.22 11.88
N ILE A 7 -21.72 -4.38 11.62
CA ILE A 7 -22.40 -3.77 10.46
C ILE A 7 -22.42 -2.24 10.60
N THR A 8 -22.75 -1.74 11.78
CA THR A 8 -22.73 -0.28 12.04
C THR A 8 -21.34 0.30 11.86
N SER A 9 -20.28 -0.38 12.34
CA SER A 9 -18.90 0.04 12.16
C SER A 9 -18.50 0.05 10.68
N ALA A 10 -18.87 -0.98 9.91
CA ALA A 10 -18.63 -1.01 8.48
C ALA A 10 -19.31 0.16 7.74
N LEU A 11 -20.57 0.45 8.07
CA LEU A 11 -21.31 1.57 7.50
C LEU A 11 -20.68 2.93 7.87
N ARG A 12 -20.29 3.12 9.13
CA ARG A 12 -19.60 4.35 9.58
C ARG A 12 -18.27 4.55 8.85
N THR A 13 -17.51 3.48 8.67
CA THR A 13 -16.24 3.54 7.92
C THR A 13 -16.48 3.96 6.48
N LEU A 14 -17.44 3.34 5.78
CA LEU A 14 -17.77 3.71 4.40
C LEU A 14 -18.26 5.15 4.28
N ASN A 15 -19.11 5.59 5.20
CA ASN A 15 -19.56 6.98 5.26
C ASN A 15 -18.39 7.93 5.53
N GLY A 16 -17.47 7.55 6.43
CA GLY A 16 -16.27 8.35 6.74
C GLY A 16 -15.35 8.52 5.54
N LEU A 17 -15.14 7.45 4.76
CA LEU A 17 -14.33 7.51 3.53
C LEU A 17 -14.87 8.52 2.50
N GLN A 18 -16.16 8.79 2.51
CA GLN A 18 -16.79 9.79 1.62
C GLN A 18 -16.73 11.21 2.18
N ASN A 19 -16.74 11.37 3.51
CA ASN A 19 -16.99 12.66 4.15
C ASN A 19 -15.77 13.25 4.89
N TYR A 20 -14.78 12.44 5.31
CA TYR A 20 -13.69 12.90 6.17
C TYR A 20 -12.40 13.30 5.42
N GLU A 21 -12.46 13.44 4.11
CA GLU A 21 -11.31 13.97 3.35
C GLU A 21 -11.07 15.45 3.68
N HIS A 22 -12.16 16.22 3.79
CA HIS A 22 -12.15 17.66 4.04
C HIS A 22 -12.72 18.08 5.40
N SER A 23 -13.12 17.11 6.23
CA SER A 23 -13.68 17.37 7.56
C SER A 23 -13.07 16.45 8.61
N ARG A 24 -13.01 16.94 9.85
CA ARG A 24 -12.58 16.15 11.02
C ARG A 24 -13.79 15.71 11.81
N PRO A 25 -13.94 14.42 12.12
CA PRO A 25 -15.00 13.98 13.00
C PRO A 25 -14.73 14.49 14.45
N SER A 26 -15.72 15.10 15.08
CA SER A 26 -15.58 15.62 16.44
C SER A 26 -15.31 14.55 17.50
N SER A 27 -15.59 13.28 17.19
CA SER A 27 -15.36 12.13 18.07
C SER A 27 -13.95 11.54 18.00
N VAL A 28 -13.04 12.15 17.23
CA VAL A 28 -11.64 11.71 17.09
C VAL A 28 -10.72 12.89 17.32
N ASN A 29 -9.78 12.76 18.25
CA ASN A 29 -8.68 13.69 18.42
C ASN A 29 -7.49 13.21 17.56
N GLU A 30 -6.91 14.13 16.79
CA GLU A 30 -5.75 13.87 15.91
C GLU A 30 -4.52 14.51 16.51
N GLU A 31 -3.46 13.73 16.63
CA GLU A 31 -2.19 14.15 17.21
C GLU A 31 -1.05 13.88 16.24
N ASP A 32 -0.21 14.89 16.07
CA ASP A 32 1.10 14.74 15.43
C ASP A 32 2.12 14.46 16.55
N ASP A 33 2.60 13.24 16.58
CA ASP A 33 3.48 12.68 17.59
C ASP A 33 4.77 12.17 16.93
N HIS A 34 5.67 11.58 17.70
CA HIS A 34 6.93 11.04 17.26
C HIS A 34 7.23 9.71 17.94
N TYR A 35 8.06 8.90 17.31
CA TYR A 35 8.61 7.68 17.91
C TYR A 35 10.12 7.58 17.61
N PRO A 36 10.90 6.88 18.44
CA PRO A 36 12.32 6.65 18.16
C PRO A 36 12.47 5.75 16.94
N GLY A 37 13.12 6.25 15.89
CA GLY A 37 13.45 5.50 14.69
C GLY A 37 14.53 4.43 14.91
N LEU A 38 14.96 3.74 13.84
CA LEU A 38 15.94 2.64 13.93
C LEU A 38 17.28 3.05 14.55
N SER A 39 17.73 4.28 14.28
CA SER A 39 18.94 4.86 14.86
C SER A 39 18.63 5.84 15.99
N ASN A 40 17.46 5.69 16.60
CA ASN A 40 16.95 6.54 17.68
C ASN A 40 16.70 8.01 17.25
N GLU A 41 16.53 8.26 15.95
CA GLU A 41 16.10 9.54 15.41
C GLU A 41 14.63 9.81 15.72
N ASP A 42 14.30 11.08 15.92
CA ASP A 42 12.94 11.54 16.14
C ASP A 42 12.10 11.41 14.85
N THR A 43 11.20 10.42 14.83
CA THR A 43 10.48 10.02 13.62
C THR A 43 9.00 10.34 13.73
N PRO A 44 8.40 11.09 12.80
CA PRO A 44 7.00 11.47 12.85
C PRO A 44 6.02 10.30 12.89
N LEU A 45 4.96 10.49 13.65
CA LEU A 45 3.86 9.57 13.85
C LEU A 45 2.54 10.34 13.88
N LYS A 46 1.52 9.86 13.17
CA LYS A 46 0.16 10.39 13.34
C LYS A 46 -0.66 9.42 14.19
N VAL A 47 -1.33 9.97 15.18
CA VAL A 47 -2.18 9.20 16.11
C VAL A 47 -3.61 9.74 16.07
N PHE A 48 -4.57 8.81 15.99
CA PHE A 48 -6.00 9.12 16.00
C PHE A 48 -6.63 8.48 17.23
N HIS A 49 -6.98 9.31 18.20
CA HIS A 49 -7.56 8.91 19.48
C HIS A 49 -9.08 9.01 19.42
N PRO A 50 -9.83 7.90 19.51
CA PRO A 50 -11.27 7.95 19.62
C PRO A 50 -11.68 8.47 21.01
N GLN A 51 -12.73 9.29 21.09
CA GLN A 51 -13.27 9.75 22.39
C GLN A 51 -13.77 8.59 23.28
N ASN A 52 -14.27 7.52 22.66
CA ASN A 52 -14.76 6.33 23.34
C ASN A 52 -13.99 5.10 22.85
N PRO A 53 -12.77 4.84 23.38
CA PRO A 53 -11.95 3.73 22.93
C PRO A 53 -12.57 2.38 23.29
N ASN A 54 -12.46 1.42 22.36
CA ASN A 54 -12.93 0.05 22.57
C ASN A 54 -11.79 -0.93 22.93
N GLY A 55 -10.57 -0.42 23.11
CA GLY A 55 -9.37 -1.17 23.44
C GLY A 55 -8.63 -1.78 22.24
N ALA A 56 -9.20 -1.70 21.02
CA ALA A 56 -8.51 -2.16 19.81
C ALA A 56 -7.55 -1.09 19.26
N VAL A 57 -6.42 -1.56 18.75
CA VAL A 57 -5.38 -0.74 18.12
C VAL A 57 -5.20 -1.21 16.67
N LEU A 58 -5.07 -0.26 15.76
CA LEU A 58 -4.71 -0.51 14.36
C LEU A 58 -3.48 0.31 13.98
N VAL A 59 -2.47 -0.35 13.42
CA VAL A 59 -1.36 0.32 12.74
C VAL A 59 -1.62 0.28 11.24
N LEU A 60 -1.65 1.45 10.62
CA LEU A 60 -1.94 1.63 9.21
C LEU A 60 -0.66 2.03 8.47
N TYR A 61 -0.08 1.09 7.71
CA TYR A 61 1.13 1.32 6.93
C TYR A 61 0.78 1.84 5.53
N PRO A 62 1.33 3.01 5.14
CA PRO A 62 1.11 3.55 3.80
C PRO A 62 1.80 2.70 2.73
N GLY A 63 1.35 2.87 1.49
CA GLY A 63 2.11 2.43 0.32
C GLY A 63 3.33 3.31 0.06
N ALA A 64 4.06 3.00 -1.00
CA ALA A 64 5.14 3.86 -1.49
C ALA A 64 4.57 5.22 -1.91
N SER A 65 4.90 6.27 -1.17
CA SER A 65 4.41 7.63 -1.39
C SER A 65 5.29 8.65 -0.70
N ALA A 66 5.69 9.70 -1.41
CA ALA A 66 6.44 10.81 -0.84
C ALA A 66 5.70 11.54 0.31
N LYS A 67 4.38 11.35 0.43
CA LYS A 67 3.56 11.93 1.51
C LYS A 67 3.47 11.04 2.76
N GLY A 68 3.81 9.75 2.64
CA GLY A 68 3.88 8.81 3.75
C GLY A 68 2.67 8.85 4.68
N GLU A 69 2.91 9.04 5.99
CA GLU A 69 1.89 9.18 7.04
C GLU A 69 0.99 10.40 6.87
N ALA A 70 1.46 11.43 6.17
CA ALA A 70 0.69 12.66 5.90
C ALA A 70 -0.18 12.56 4.64
N HIS A 71 -0.24 11.40 3.98
CA HIS A 71 -1.04 11.24 2.77
C HIS A 71 -2.55 11.43 3.07
N PRO A 72 -3.27 12.34 2.36
CA PRO A 72 -4.66 12.69 2.69
C PRO A 72 -5.62 11.49 2.77
N LYS A 73 -5.48 10.52 1.85
CA LYS A 73 -6.32 9.31 1.86
C LYS A 73 -6.04 8.38 3.05
N MET A 74 -4.79 8.35 3.54
CA MET A 74 -4.43 7.61 4.76
C MET A 74 -5.08 8.25 5.99
N ILE A 75 -5.03 9.57 6.09
CA ILE A 75 -5.68 10.34 7.14
C ILE A 75 -7.21 10.12 7.10
N THR A 76 -7.83 10.20 5.92
CA THR A 76 -9.27 9.92 5.74
C THR A 76 -9.62 8.51 6.20
N LEU A 77 -8.83 7.51 5.85
CA LEU A 77 -9.05 6.12 6.26
C LEU A 77 -8.90 5.97 7.79
N ALA A 78 -7.87 6.56 8.38
CA ALA A 78 -7.66 6.54 9.83
C ALA A 78 -8.82 7.17 10.59
N ARG A 79 -9.31 8.36 10.17
CA ARG A 79 -10.51 9.01 10.71
C ARG A 79 -11.72 8.09 10.65
N SER A 80 -11.92 7.46 9.48
CA SER A 80 -13.07 6.60 9.21
C SER A 80 -13.08 5.32 10.05
N ILE A 81 -11.92 4.87 10.49
CA ILE A 81 -11.77 3.72 11.38
C ILE A 81 -11.88 4.17 12.83
N ALA A 82 -11.22 5.28 13.20
CA ALA A 82 -11.16 5.76 14.60
C ALA A 82 -12.53 6.15 15.17
N VAL A 83 -13.49 6.63 14.36
CA VAL A 83 -14.88 6.92 14.79
C VAL A 83 -15.61 5.68 15.35
N ASN A 84 -15.07 4.48 15.16
CA ASN A 84 -15.61 3.23 15.71
C ASN A 84 -14.96 2.81 17.04
N GLY A 85 -14.22 3.71 17.68
CA GLY A 85 -13.58 3.46 18.98
C GLY A 85 -12.21 2.79 18.88
N ILE A 86 -11.59 2.74 17.70
CA ILE A 86 -10.30 2.11 17.45
C ILE A 86 -9.22 3.18 17.46
N GLN A 87 -8.17 2.98 18.24
CA GLN A 87 -6.98 3.83 18.18
C GLN A 87 -6.17 3.50 16.93
N VAL A 88 -5.87 4.51 16.10
CA VAL A 88 -5.15 4.29 14.82
C VAL A 88 -3.83 5.02 14.83
N TYR A 89 -2.77 4.33 14.43
CA TYR A 89 -1.42 4.84 14.26
C TYR A 89 -1.03 4.80 12.78
N ILE A 90 -0.41 5.87 12.27
CA ILE A 90 0.22 5.90 10.95
C ILE A 90 1.68 6.31 11.15
N PRO A 91 2.62 5.37 11.24
CA PRO A 91 4.03 5.69 11.39
C PRO A 91 4.63 6.19 10.07
N ARG A 92 5.56 7.16 10.15
CA ARG A 92 6.47 7.44 9.06
C ARG A 92 7.44 6.28 8.91
N ILE A 93 7.57 5.78 7.69
CA ILE A 93 8.56 4.79 7.29
C ILE A 93 9.45 5.46 6.24
N PRO A 94 10.62 6.02 6.63
CA PRO A 94 11.43 6.87 5.77
C PRO A 94 11.75 6.27 4.39
N PRO A 95 12.12 4.98 4.25
CA PRO A 95 12.36 4.42 2.92
C PRO A 95 11.12 4.41 2.00
N LEU A 96 9.89 4.34 2.55
CA LEU A 96 8.66 4.44 1.75
C LEU A 96 8.44 5.86 1.21
N ILE A 97 8.84 6.89 1.96
CA ILE A 97 8.79 8.29 1.52
C ILE A 97 9.80 8.54 0.40
N ASP A 98 10.98 7.98 0.53
CA ASP A 98 12.03 8.03 -0.49
C ASP A 98 11.74 7.14 -1.69
N LEU A 99 10.63 6.39 -1.67
CA LEU A 99 10.25 5.40 -2.68
C LEU A 99 11.35 4.34 -2.93
N LYS A 100 12.15 4.04 -1.90
CA LYS A 100 13.21 3.03 -1.93
C LYS A 100 12.67 1.70 -1.43
N LEU A 101 12.29 0.82 -2.34
CA LEU A 101 11.70 -0.49 -2.04
C LEU A 101 12.80 -1.49 -1.62
N SER A 102 13.35 -1.32 -0.43
CA SER A 102 14.48 -2.08 0.11
C SER A 102 14.11 -2.92 1.35
N LYS A 103 15.02 -3.79 1.78
CA LYS A 103 14.86 -4.61 2.99
C LYS A 103 14.66 -3.77 4.26
N SER A 104 15.21 -2.55 4.29
CA SER A 104 15.09 -1.66 5.45
C SER A 104 13.66 -1.27 5.78
N ILE A 105 12.71 -1.29 4.80
CA ILE A 105 11.30 -1.04 5.07
C ILE A 105 10.74 -2.07 6.07
N LEU A 106 11.14 -3.35 5.92
CA LEU A 106 10.72 -4.40 6.85
C LEU A 106 11.26 -4.13 8.27
N GLU A 107 12.54 -3.73 8.37
CA GLU A 107 13.17 -3.41 9.65
C GLU A 107 12.43 -2.26 10.36
N TRP A 108 12.10 -1.18 9.64
CA TRP A 108 11.30 -0.07 10.14
C TRP A 108 9.90 -0.50 10.59
N THR A 109 9.24 -1.35 9.80
CA THR A 109 7.89 -1.84 10.11
C THR A 109 7.87 -2.68 11.38
N VAL A 110 8.82 -3.59 11.51
CA VAL A 110 8.99 -4.44 12.71
C VAL A 110 9.40 -3.61 13.92
N HIS A 111 10.31 -2.64 13.72
CA HIS A 111 10.76 -1.74 14.80
C HIS A 111 9.60 -0.94 15.38
N PHE A 112 8.77 -0.32 14.55
CA PHE A 112 7.59 0.41 15.02
C PHE A 112 6.63 -0.51 15.81
N TYR A 113 6.36 -1.72 15.32
CA TYR A 113 5.50 -2.66 16.01
C TYR A 113 6.06 -3.04 17.40
N ARG A 114 7.36 -3.31 17.50
CA ARG A 114 8.06 -3.60 18.76
C ARG A 114 7.95 -2.42 19.72
N TRP A 115 8.28 -1.22 19.25
CA TRP A 115 8.18 -0.01 20.04
C TRP A 115 6.75 0.20 20.56
N LEU A 116 5.74 0.06 19.71
CA LEU A 116 4.35 0.21 20.12
C LEU A 116 3.95 -0.78 21.23
N LYS A 117 4.45 -2.01 21.17
CA LYS A 117 4.25 -3.02 22.20
C LYS A 117 4.89 -2.69 23.56
N THR A 118 5.84 -1.77 23.60
CA THR A 118 6.44 -1.29 24.86
C THR A 118 5.73 -0.07 25.44
N GLN A 119 4.78 0.51 24.71
CA GLN A 119 4.09 1.71 25.19
C GLN A 119 3.04 1.35 26.25
N PRO A 120 2.87 2.21 27.30
CA PRO A 120 1.89 1.98 28.35
C PRO A 120 0.50 1.72 27.80
N GLY A 121 -0.12 0.61 28.23
CA GLY A 121 -1.45 0.20 27.78
C GLY A 121 -1.49 -0.59 26.47
N HIS A 122 -0.35 -0.79 25.80
CA HIS A 122 -0.29 -1.56 24.56
C HIS A 122 0.39 -2.92 24.70
N GLU A 123 1.02 -3.23 25.83
CA GLU A 123 1.75 -4.48 26.07
C GLU A 123 0.88 -5.72 25.80
N ASN A 124 -0.35 -5.69 26.27
CA ASN A 124 -1.32 -6.78 26.10
C ASN A 124 -2.47 -6.42 25.15
N SER A 125 -2.45 -5.24 24.52
CA SER A 125 -3.52 -4.84 23.60
C SER A 125 -3.48 -5.64 22.30
N PRO A 126 -4.66 -6.00 21.76
CA PRO A 126 -4.75 -6.64 20.45
C PRO A 126 -4.43 -5.62 19.36
N ILE A 127 -3.21 -5.67 18.83
CA ILE A 127 -2.79 -4.83 17.72
C ILE A 127 -3.18 -5.50 16.40
N ASN A 128 -3.83 -4.74 15.53
CA ASN A 128 -4.14 -5.14 14.17
C ASN A 128 -3.24 -4.37 13.20
N LEU A 129 -2.92 -4.97 12.06
CA LEU A 129 -2.11 -4.33 11.02
C LEU A 129 -2.95 -4.11 9.76
N ALA A 130 -2.77 -2.95 9.17
CA ALA A 130 -3.33 -2.64 7.86
C ALA A 130 -2.22 -2.14 6.94
N GLY A 131 -2.21 -2.61 5.70
CA GLY A 131 -1.23 -2.18 4.70
C GLY A 131 -1.89 -1.86 3.36
N ILE A 132 -1.53 -0.71 2.80
CA ILE A 132 -2.04 -0.25 1.51
C ILE A 132 -0.97 -0.45 0.45
N SER A 133 -1.33 -1.05 -0.71
CA SER A 133 -0.42 -1.24 -1.84
C SER A 133 0.86 -1.97 -1.38
N PHE A 134 2.04 -1.39 -1.62
CA PHE A 134 3.32 -1.94 -1.18
C PHE A 134 3.41 -2.09 0.36
N GLY A 135 2.76 -1.20 1.13
CA GLY A 135 2.63 -1.36 2.58
C GLY A 135 1.98 -2.69 2.98
N GLY A 136 1.05 -3.21 2.16
CA GLY A 136 0.45 -4.53 2.35
C GLY A 136 1.47 -5.66 2.19
N VAL A 137 2.35 -5.59 1.20
CA VAL A 137 3.44 -6.57 1.01
C VAL A 137 4.32 -6.63 2.26
N ILE A 138 4.72 -5.47 2.77
CA ILE A 138 5.65 -5.40 3.91
C ILE A 138 4.99 -5.83 5.22
N VAL A 139 3.73 -5.49 5.44
CA VAL A 139 2.97 -5.96 6.62
C VAL A 139 2.84 -7.48 6.61
N LEU A 140 2.55 -8.08 5.45
CA LEU A 140 2.53 -9.54 5.31
C LEU A 140 3.90 -10.16 5.60
N LYS A 141 4.98 -9.54 5.10
CA LYS A 141 6.35 -10.01 5.36
C LYS A 141 6.72 -9.88 6.85
N ALA A 142 6.30 -8.80 7.50
CA ALA A 142 6.54 -8.57 8.92
C ALA A 142 5.89 -9.65 9.81
N CYS A 143 4.78 -10.26 9.39
CA CYS A 143 4.16 -11.38 10.11
C CYS A 143 5.09 -12.61 10.25
N LEU A 144 6.17 -12.69 9.46
CA LEU A 144 7.18 -13.75 9.52
C LEU A 144 8.40 -13.37 10.37
N ASP A 145 8.45 -12.14 10.90
CA ASP A 145 9.53 -11.74 11.82
C ASP A 145 9.43 -12.51 13.15
N PRO A 146 10.56 -12.95 13.72
CA PRO A 146 10.56 -13.72 14.97
C PRO A 146 9.83 -13.03 16.13
N PHE A 147 9.85 -11.70 16.22
CA PHE A 147 9.11 -10.98 17.25
C PHE A 147 7.60 -11.03 17.02
N LEU A 148 7.15 -10.79 15.77
CA LEU A 148 5.72 -10.85 15.44
C LEU A 148 5.18 -12.29 15.48
N LEU A 149 6.03 -13.32 15.29
CA LEU A 149 5.63 -14.72 15.51
C LEU A 149 5.38 -15.03 17.00
N GLN A 150 6.14 -14.39 17.91
CA GLN A 150 5.95 -14.53 19.35
C GLN A 150 4.81 -13.66 19.89
N GLN A 151 4.60 -12.49 19.31
CA GLN A 151 3.55 -11.53 19.66
C GLN A 151 2.74 -11.16 18.40
N PRO A 152 1.95 -12.09 17.87
CA PRO A 152 1.32 -11.90 16.57
C PRO A 152 0.28 -10.77 16.58
N PRO A 153 0.14 -10.03 15.46
CA PRO A 153 -1.01 -9.17 15.29
C PRO A 153 -2.30 -10.00 15.32
N LYS A 154 -3.36 -9.44 15.88
CA LYS A 154 -4.66 -10.12 15.99
C LYS A 154 -5.26 -10.41 14.62
N SER A 155 -5.13 -9.49 13.69
CA SER A 155 -5.51 -9.66 12.29
C SER A 155 -4.69 -8.74 11.38
N VAL A 156 -4.69 -9.06 10.10
CA VAL A 156 -4.02 -8.28 9.06
C VAL A 156 -5.04 -7.96 7.97
N ILE A 157 -5.10 -6.70 7.52
CA ILE A 157 -5.86 -6.32 6.32
C ILE A 157 -4.95 -5.66 5.31
N VAL A 158 -5.04 -6.07 4.05
CA VAL A 158 -4.26 -5.50 2.95
C VAL A 158 -5.16 -5.05 1.81
N PHE A 159 -4.81 -3.93 1.19
CA PHE A 159 -5.56 -3.35 0.08
C PHE A 159 -4.65 -3.15 -1.13
N GLY A 160 -5.04 -3.69 -2.30
CA GLY A 160 -4.32 -3.47 -3.57
C GLY A 160 -2.89 -3.99 -3.54
N THR A 161 -2.61 -5.11 -2.88
CA THR A 161 -1.26 -5.63 -2.69
C THR A 161 -0.91 -6.70 -3.73
N SER A 162 0.39 -6.85 -4.01
CA SER A 162 0.91 -7.82 -4.99
C SER A 162 1.19 -9.16 -4.34
N TYR A 163 1.00 -10.26 -5.10
CA TYR A 163 1.50 -11.60 -4.80
C TYR A 163 2.88 -11.84 -5.42
N ASN A 164 3.04 -11.46 -6.69
CA ASN A 164 4.31 -11.52 -7.40
C ASN A 164 4.65 -10.12 -7.92
N VAL A 165 5.66 -9.49 -7.32
CA VAL A 165 6.04 -8.11 -7.67
C VAL A 165 6.49 -8.01 -9.12
N LYS A 166 7.16 -9.04 -9.68
CA LYS A 166 7.54 -9.04 -11.10
C LYS A 166 6.33 -8.89 -12.02
N THR A 167 5.26 -9.68 -11.80
CA THR A 167 4.04 -9.59 -12.62
C THR A 167 3.30 -8.27 -12.43
N SER A 168 3.37 -7.69 -11.22
CA SER A 168 2.84 -6.34 -10.98
C SER A 168 3.66 -5.28 -11.71
N MET A 169 4.99 -5.38 -11.73
CA MET A 169 5.85 -4.47 -12.49
C MET A 169 5.57 -4.56 -14.00
N GLU A 170 5.41 -5.78 -14.55
CA GLU A 170 5.03 -5.98 -15.95
C GLU A 170 3.67 -5.33 -16.27
N PHE A 171 2.70 -5.48 -15.37
CA PHE A 171 1.38 -4.84 -15.51
C PHE A 171 1.45 -3.31 -15.47
N MET A 172 2.33 -2.72 -14.67
CA MET A 172 2.47 -1.26 -14.54
C MET A 172 2.74 -0.54 -15.87
N TYR A 173 3.39 -1.20 -16.83
CA TYR A 173 3.67 -0.60 -18.14
C TYR A 173 2.84 -1.16 -19.29
N ASN A 174 2.33 -2.40 -19.20
CA ASN A 174 1.57 -2.99 -20.29
C ASN A 174 0.05 -3.02 -20.06
N GLY A 175 -0.42 -2.81 -18.83
CA GLY A 175 -1.82 -2.80 -18.44
C GLY A 175 -2.57 -4.12 -18.67
N ARG A 176 -1.85 -5.22 -18.93
CA ARG A 176 -2.45 -6.50 -19.32
C ARG A 176 -2.72 -7.38 -18.11
N ILE A 177 -3.97 -7.82 -17.97
CA ILE A 177 -4.41 -8.82 -16.99
C ILE A 177 -4.87 -10.05 -17.76
N ASP A 178 -4.27 -11.21 -17.48
CA ASP A 178 -4.75 -12.50 -17.94
C ASP A 178 -5.57 -13.15 -16.81
N HIS A 179 -6.87 -13.32 -17.03
CA HIS A 179 -7.77 -13.88 -16.05
C HIS A 179 -8.76 -14.86 -16.69
N ASN A 180 -8.66 -16.14 -16.32
CA ASN A 180 -9.52 -17.21 -16.83
C ASN A 180 -9.53 -17.31 -18.36
N GLY A 181 -8.37 -17.15 -19.00
CA GLY A 181 -8.22 -17.19 -20.46
C GLY A 181 -8.70 -15.91 -21.18
N ASN A 182 -9.17 -14.91 -20.46
CA ASN A 182 -9.54 -13.62 -21.01
C ASN A 182 -8.47 -12.58 -20.71
N ILE A 183 -8.17 -11.76 -21.72
CA ILE A 183 -7.25 -10.63 -21.58
C ILE A 183 -8.06 -9.38 -21.31
N ILE A 184 -7.85 -8.78 -20.13
CA ILE A 184 -8.37 -7.48 -19.75
C ILE A 184 -7.23 -6.48 -19.92
N LYS A 185 -7.50 -5.34 -20.54
CA LYS A 185 -6.53 -4.23 -20.66
C LYS A 185 -7.05 -3.04 -19.88
N LEU A 186 -6.22 -2.53 -18.98
CA LEU A 186 -6.38 -1.24 -18.32
C LEU A 186 -5.33 -0.27 -18.86
N THR A 187 -5.66 1.01 -18.88
CA THR A 187 -4.67 2.04 -19.24
C THR A 187 -3.64 2.15 -18.13
N PRO A 188 -2.35 1.89 -18.39
CA PRO A 188 -1.30 2.07 -17.40
C PRO A 188 -1.25 3.51 -16.87
N ASP A 189 -0.79 3.66 -15.63
CA ASP A 189 -0.55 4.96 -15.02
C ASP A 189 0.93 5.32 -15.17
N PRO A 190 1.31 6.38 -15.89
CA PRO A 190 2.71 6.79 -16.05
C PRO A 190 3.46 6.94 -14.73
N TRP A 191 2.77 7.37 -13.67
CA TRP A 191 3.33 7.47 -12.33
C TRP A 191 3.94 6.15 -11.84
N SER A 192 3.32 5.02 -12.14
CA SER A 192 3.81 3.72 -11.70
C SER A 192 5.16 3.36 -12.33
N VAL A 193 5.35 3.72 -13.61
CA VAL A 193 6.61 3.49 -14.34
C VAL A 193 7.69 4.47 -13.87
N ILE A 194 7.33 5.73 -13.61
CA ILE A 194 8.23 6.73 -13.01
C ILE A 194 8.80 6.20 -11.68
N VAL A 195 7.94 5.72 -10.78
CA VAL A 195 8.35 5.15 -9.49
C VAL A 195 9.21 3.90 -9.68
N LEU A 196 8.87 3.05 -10.63
CA LEU A 196 9.63 1.84 -10.94
C LEU A 196 11.06 2.19 -11.38
N PHE A 197 11.22 3.07 -12.36
CA PHE A 197 12.54 3.51 -12.81
C PHE A 197 13.29 4.30 -11.74
N HIS A 198 12.63 5.16 -10.99
CA HIS A 198 13.24 5.86 -9.85
C HIS A 198 13.85 4.88 -8.82
N ASN A 199 13.17 3.76 -8.56
CA ASN A 199 13.63 2.77 -7.59
C ASN A 199 14.78 1.90 -8.10
N TYR A 200 14.78 1.50 -9.38
CA TYR A 200 15.70 0.47 -9.87
C TYR A 200 16.81 0.99 -10.77
N LEU A 201 16.64 2.13 -11.48
CA LEU A 201 17.60 2.59 -12.49
C LEU A 201 19.00 2.91 -11.92
N ASN A 202 19.07 3.37 -10.67
CA ASN A 202 20.33 3.66 -9.99
C ASN A 202 21.05 2.41 -9.43
N GLN A 203 20.43 1.24 -9.55
CA GLN A 203 20.96 -0.02 -9.00
C GLN A 203 21.56 -0.92 -10.09
N VAL A 204 21.45 -0.52 -11.36
CA VAL A 204 21.85 -1.34 -12.51
C VAL A 204 22.73 -0.53 -13.48
N ASP A 205 23.55 -1.26 -14.24
CA ASP A 205 24.29 -0.67 -15.35
C ASP A 205 23.52 -0.92 -16.66
N VAL A 206 23.09 0.15 -17.29
CA VAL A 206 22.39 0.11 -18.59
C VAL A 206 23.33 0.34 -19.79
N GLY A 207 24.63 0.53 -19.53
CA GLY A 207 25.64 0.72 -20.56
C GLY A 207 25.90 2.18 -20.98
N TYR A 208 25.22 3.15 -20.34
CA TYR A 208 25.43 4.57 -20.51
C TYR A 208 25.03 5.35 -19.22
N PRO A 209 25.52 6.61 -19.05
CA PRO A 209 25.15 7.41 -17.91
C PRO A 209 23.64 7.67 -17.83
N THR A 210 23.05 7.58 -16.64
CA THR A 210 21.62 7.83 -16.37
C THR A 210 21.38 8.89 -15.30
N ASN A 211 22.41 9.64 -14.91
CA ASN A 211 22.36 10.60 -13.80
C ASN A 211 21.30 11.70 -14.03
N GLY A 212 21.16 12.16 -15.28
CA GLY A 212 20.17 13.15 -15.66
C GLY A 212 18.74 12.59 -15.52
N VAL A 213 18.50 11.39 -16.05
CA VAL A 213 17.20 10.68 -15.91
C VAL A 213 16.86 10.45 -14.45
N GLN A 214 17.81 9.94 -13.65
CA GLN A 214 17.59 9.71 -12.21
C GLN A 214 17.18 11.00 -11.47
N LYS A 215 17.82 12.13 -11.80
CA LYS A 215 17.50 13.43 -11.20
C LYS A 215 16.10 13.92 -11.61
N VAL A 216 15.72 13.75 -12.89
CA VAL A 216 14.35 14.05 -13.35
C VAL A 216 13.33 13.19 -12.58
N LEU A 217 13.54 11.88 -12.53
CA LEU A 217 12.64 10.97 -11.81
C LEU A 217 12.52 11.34 -10.32
N GLN A 218 13.63 11.74 -9.68
CA GLN A 218 13.64 12.20 -8.30
C GLN A 218 12.80 13.48 -8.10
N LEU A 219 12.82 14.41 -9.05
CA LEU A 219 12.00 15.62 -9.01
C LEU A 219 10.53 15.28 -9.20
N MET A 220 10.21 14.42 -10.18
CA MET A 220 8.82 14.01 -10.45
C MET A 220 8.17 13.29 -9.28
N VAL A 221 8.87 12.37 -8.61
CA VAL A 221 8.31 11.66 -7.44
C VAL A 221 8.09 12.56 -6.22
N ARG A 222 8.65 13.79 -6.24
CA ARG A 222 8.48 14.82 -5.21
C ARG A 222 7.47 15.91 -5.58
N ASP A 223 6.69 15.69 -6.64
CA ASP A 223 5.72 16.67 -7.18
C ASP A 223 6.41 18.01 -7.60
N GLN A 224 7.68 17.96 -8.08
CA GLN A 224 8.47 19.11 -8.55
C GLN A 224 8.51 19.18 -10.07
N ASP A 225 7.33 19.15 -10.70
CA ASP A 225 7.15 18.95 -12.15
C ASP A 225 7.79 20.06 -13.00
N ASP A 226 7.72 21.33 -12.57
CA ASP A 226 8.32 22.45 -13.31
C ASP A 226 9.85 22.31 -13.40
N GLN A 227 10.51 21.89 -12.31
CA GLN A 227 11.95 21.67 -12.29
C GLN A 227 12.34 20.41 -13.10
N ALA A 228 11.52 19.36 -13.02
CA ALA A 228 11.70 18.16 -13.82
C ALA A 228 11.62 18.50 -15.32
N GLN A 229 10.62 19.27 -15.75
CA GLN A 229 10.44 19.67 -17.13
C GLN A 229 11.63 20.48 -17.65
N ALA A 230 12.10 21.46 -16.90
CA ALA A 230 13.29 22.24 -17.27
C ALA A 230 14.53 21.34 -17.48
N LEU A 231 14.74 20.37 -16.59
CA LEU A 231 15.85 19.44 -16.71
C LEU A 231 15.72 18.47 -17.90
N ILE A 232 14.50 18.05 -18.26
CA ILE A 232 14.23 17.21 -19.43
C ILE A 232 14.66 17.91 -20.72
N GLU A 233 14.47 19.23 -20.82
CA GLU A 233 14.87 20.02 -21.99
C GLU A 233 16.39 19.99 -22.22
N ASP A 234 17.18 19.98 -21.14
CA ASP A 234 18.64 19.95 -21.17
C ASP A 234 19.21 18.55 -21.46
N LEU A 235 18.43 17.48 -21.33
CA LEU A 235 18.90 16.12 -21.61
C LEU A 235 19.17 15.91 -23.11
N VAL A 236 20.17 15.10 -23.41
CA VAL A 236 20.58 14.75 -24.79
C VAL A 236 20.82 13.25 -24.93
N GLY A 237 20.91 12.76 -26.17
CA GLY A 237 21.25 11.35 -26.47
C GLY A 237 20.27 10.36 -25.84
N GLU A 238 20.83 9.25 -25.32
CA GLU A 238 20.09 8.13 -24.74
C GLU A 238 19.25 8.55 -23.52
N GLU A 239 19.75 9.47 -22.71
CA GLU A 239 19.00 9.94 -21.53
C GLU A 239 17.69 10.65 -21.93
N LYS A 240 17.73 11.47 -22.99
CA LYS A 240 16.51 12.14 -23.50
C LYS A 240 15.49 11.18 -24.07
N VAL A 241 15.95 10.16 -24.77
CA VAL A 241 15.08 9.10 -25.31
C VAL A 241 14.46 8.29 -24.18
N LEU A 242 15.27 7.86 -23.23
CA LEU A 242 14.79 7.04 -22.10
C LEU A 242 13.74 7.77 -21.26
N ILE A 243 13.98 9.04 -20.87
CA ILE A 243 13.00 9.75 -20.05
C ILE A 243 11.68 9.98 -20.80
N LYS A 244 11.73 10.19 -22.11
CA LYS A 244 10.55 10.31 -22.95
C LYS A 244 9.77 8.99 -22.99
N ASP A 245 10.44 7.87 -23.19
CA ASP A 245 9.84 6.53 -23.19
C ASP A 245 9.15 6.24 -21.85
N ILE A 246 9.77 6.61 -20.73
CA ILE A 246 9.20 6.43 -19.39
C ILE A 246 7.91 7.25 -19.21
N ILE A 247 7.94 8.54 -19.56
CA ILE A 247 6.82 9.46 -19.35
C ILE A 247 5.64 9.14 -20.30
N GLU A 248 5.96 8.84 -21.56
CA GLU A 248 4.95 8.56 -22.60
C GLU A 248 4.49 7.10 -22.59
N LEU A 249 5.06 6.24 -21.73
CA LEU A 249 4.82 4.78 -21.73
C LEU A 249 5.11 4.14 -23.08
N ASN A 250 6.17 4.61 -23.76
CA ASN A 250 6.63 4.03 -25.01
C ASN A 250 7.53 2.83 -24.71
N MET A 251 7.01 1.61 -24.96
CA MET A 251 7.74 0.36 -24.77
C MET A 251 8.72 0.09 -25.94
N SER A 252 9.67 1.01 -26.15
CA SER A 252 10.73 0.86 -27.15
C SER A 252 11.60 -0.38 -26.85
N ASP A 253 12.44 -0.77 -27.81
CA ASP A 253 13.41 -1.86 -27.60
C ASP A 253 14.34 -1.55 -26.42
N GLU A 254 14.74 -0.27 -26.27
CA GLU A 254 15.58 0.17 -25.16
C GLU A 254 14.85 0.10 -23.81
N PHE A 255 13.60 0.57 -23.73
CA PHE A 255 12.78 0.40 -22.55
C PHE A 255 12.68 -1.06 -22.13
N ASN A 256 12.36 -1.96 -23.07
CA ASN A 256 12.24 -3.39 -22.82
C ASN A 256 13.58 -4.03 -22.43
N ARG A 257 14.69 -3.59 -23.01
CA ARG A 257 16.03 -4.02 -22.63
C ARG A 257 16.35 -3.67 -21.17
N ILE A 258 16.08 -2.44 -20.76
CA ILE A 258 16.29 -1.97 -19.37
C ILE A 258 15.38 -2.73 -18.40
N MET A 259 14.12 -2.95 -18.73
CA MET A 259 13.24 -3.78 -17.92
C MET A 259 13.78 -5.21 -17.74
N GLY A 260 14.36 -5.79 -18.80
CA GLY A 260 15.06 -7.08 -18.72
C GLY A 260 16.26 -7.06 -17.76
N ILE A 261 17.02 -5.96 -17.73
CA ILE A 261 18.12 -5.75 -16.78
C ILE A 261 17.59 -5.67 -15.35
N PHE A 262 16.50 -4.91 -15.08
CA PHE A 262 15.89 -4.84 -13.75
C PHE A 262 15.49 -6.23 -13.25
N PHE A 263 14.81 -7.02 -14.08
CA PHE A 263 14.37 -8.37 -13.68
C PHE A 263 15.51 -9.35 -13.45
N ARG A 264 16.66 -9.16 -14.10
CA ARG A 264 17.86 -9.98 -13.92
C ARG A 264 18.68 -9.54 -12.71
N ASP A 265 19.03 -8.26 -12.66
CA ASP A 265 20.04 -7.75 -11.71
C ASP A 265 19.45 -7.39 -10.34
N CYS A 266 18.13 -7.13 -10.28
CA CYS A 266 17.41 -6.89 -9.02
C CYS A 266 16.53 -8.12 -8.62
N ALA A 267 16.78 -9.31 -9.17
CA ALA A 267 15.97 -10.50 -8.93
C ALA A 267 15.80 -10.81 -7.43
N ASP A 268 16.89 -10.84 -6.67
CA ASP A 268 16.88 -11.14 -5.22
C ASP A 268 16.03 -10.14 -4.42
N GLN A 269 16.07 -8.86 -4.81
CA GLN A 269 15.25 -7.83 -4.16
C GLN A 269 13.78 -8.01 -4.51
N ILE A 270 13.46 -8.29 -5.77
CA ILE A 270 12.10 -8.52 -6.26
C ILE A 270 11.52 -9.79 -5.59
N GLU A 271 12.29 -10.85 -5.45
CA GLU A 271 11.87 -12.08 -4.75
C GLU A 271 11.65 -11.84 -3.27
N PHE A 272 12.54 -11.10 -2.61
CA PHE A 272 12.40 -10.77 -1.20
C PHE A 272 11.07 -10.08 -0.87
N ILE A 273 10.60 -9.17 -1.75
CA ILE A 273 9.35 -8.44 -1.59
C ILE A 273 8.15 -9.11 -2.27
N SER A 274 8.30 -10.30 -2.87
CA SER A 274 7.20 -11.02 -3.53
C SER A 274 6.59 -12.08 -2.60
N PRO A 275 5.35 -11.91 -2.13
CA PRO A 275 4.62 -12.88 -1.30
C PRO A 275 4.63 -14.31 -1.84
N LYS A 276 4.68 -14.49 -3.16
CA LYS A 276 4.81 -15.76 -3.85
C LYS A 276 5.82 -16.73 -3.24
N TYR A 277 6.92 -16.21 -2.72
CA TYR A 277 8.02 -17.05 -2.21
C TYR A 277 7.88 -17.40 -0.72
N TRP A 278 6.98 -16.72 0.02
CA TRP A 278 6.95 -16.85 1.47
C TRP A 278 5.57 -16.76 2.14
N CYS A 279 4.50 -16.33 1.44
CA CYS A 279 3.19 -16.09 2.07
C CYS A 279 2.55 -17.36 2.66
N LYS A 280 2.89 -18.55 2.17
CA LYS A 280 2.41 -19.84 2.71
C LYS A 280 2.77 -20.05 4.19
N ASN A 281 3.80 -19.35 4.66
CA ASN A 281 4.26 -19.44 6.06
C ASN A 281 3.50 -18.48 7.00
N ILE A 282 2.58 -17.67 6.48
CA ILE A 282 1.76 -16.76 7.28
C ILE A 282 0.60 -17.55 7.90
N SER A 283 0.52 -17.55 9.23
CA SER A 283 -0.55 -18.19 9.99
C SER A 283 -1.66 -17.22 10.44
N ASN A 284 -1.41 -15.92 10.33
CA ASN A 284 -2.36 -14.88 10.73
C ASN A 284 -3.64 -14.93 9.87
N GLU A 285 -4.76 -14.48 10.44
CA GLU A 285 -5.97 -14.21 9.67
C GLU A 285 -5.77 -12.96 8.82
N VAL A 286 -5.86 -13.11 7.49
CA VAL A 286 -5.58 -12.05 6.51
C VAL A 286 -6.85 -11.68 5.76
N TYR A 287 -7.19 -10.40 5.76
CA TYR A 287 -8.28 -9.82 4.98
C TYR A 287 -7.70 -9.09 3.76
N ILE A 288 -8.13 -9.46 2.57
CA ILE A 288 -7.60 -8.97 1.30
C ILE A 288 -8.70 -8.21 0.56
N LEU A 289 -8.48 -6.94 0.27
CA LEU A 289 -9.38 -6.11 -0.50
C LEU A 289 -8.67 -5.60 -1.75
N HIS A 290 -9.31 -5.74 -2.93
CA HIS A 290 -8.74 -5.25 -4.19
C HIS A 290 -9.81 -4.68 -5.13
N GLY A 291 -9.45 -3.64 -5.86
CA GLY A 291 -10.30 -3.04 -6.88
C GLY A 291 -10.08 -3.68 -8.26
N THR A 292 -11.16 -4.00 -8.99
CA THR A 292 -11.02 -4.55 -10.36
C THR A 292 -10.37 -3.57 -11.35
N ASN A 293 -10.45 -2.28 -11.07
CA ASN A 293 -9.94 -1.20 -11.92
C ASN A 293 -8.66 -0.57 -11.34
N ASP A 294 -7.91 -1.35 -10.55
CA ASP A 294 -6.61 -0.93 -10.05
C ASP A 294 -5.60 -0.91 -11.20
N THR A 295 -4.98 0.25 -11.44
CA THR A 295 -4.02 0.47 -12.53
C THR A 295 -2.56 0.31 -12.07
N LEU A 296 -2.31 0.05 -10.79
CA LEU A 296 -0.97 -0.14 -10.22
C LEU A 296 -0.63 -1.61 -9.93
N SER A 297 -1.64 -2.38 -9.51
CA SER A 297 -1.51 -3.82 -9.26
C SER A 297 -2.75 -4.54 -9.79
N PRO A 298 -2.61 -5.61 -10.58
CA PRO A 298 -3.77 -6.30 -11.11
C PRO A 298 -4.48 -7.09 -9.99
N PHE A 299 -5.80 -7.05 -9.96
CA PHE A 299 -6.60 -7.74 -8.92
C PHE A 299 -6.35 -9.27 -8.87
N THR A 300 -5.84 -9.85 -9.96
CA THR A 300 -5.45 -11.26 -10.02
C THR A 300 -4.31 -11.61 -9.05
N GLU A 301 -3.50 -10.63 -8.66
CA GLU A 301 -2.47 -10.82 -7.63
C GLU A 301 -3.11 -11.13 -6.28
N SER A 302 -4.19 -10.43 -5.90
CA SER A 302 -4.93 -10.72 -4.68
C SER A 302 -5.66 -12.08 -4.73
N ILE A 303 -6.14 -12.51 -5.90
CA ILE A 303 -6.72 -13.85 -6.07
C ILE A 303 -5.65 -14.93 -5.83
N LYS A 304 -4.45 -14.76 -6.40
CA LYS A 304 -3.33 -15.69 -6.17
C LYS A 304 -2.88 -15.69 -4.71
N LEU A 305 -2.79 -14.51 -4.09
CA LEU A 305 -2.43 -14.38 -2.68
C LEU A 305 -3.41 -15.12 -1.78
N ASP A 306 -4.71 -14.95 -2.00
CA ASP A 306 -5.77 -15.64 -1.26
C ASP A 306 -5.68 -17.16 -1.41
N SER A 307 -5.40 -17.65 -2.62
CA SER A 307 -5.28 -19.10 -2.87
C SER A 307 -4.07 -19.76 -2.21
N GLU A 308 -3.07 -19.00 -1.79
CA GLU A 308 -1.84 -19.51 -1.19
C GLU A 308 -1.77 -19.32 0.33
N LEU A 309 -2.61 -18.42 0.87
CA LEU A 309 -2.72 -18.21 2.32
C LEU A 309 -3.63 -19.25 2.96
N SER A 310 -3.23 -19.76 4.12
CA SER A 310 -3.99 -20.79 4.86
C SER A 310 -5.28 -20.26 5.52
N ASN A 311 -5.30 -18.95 5.85
CA ASN A 311 -6.42 -18.32 6.55
C ASN A 311 -6.63 -16.90 6.00
N SER A 312 -7.42 -16.79 4.94
CA SER A 312 -7.67 -15.51 4.28
C SER A 312 -9.14 -15.28 3.93
N HIS A 313 -9.46 -14.03 3.69
CA HIS A 313 -10.77 -13.56 3.26
C HIS A 313 -10.60 -12.56 2.15
N LEU A 314 -11.04 -12.88 0.95
CA LEU A 314 -10.89 -12.06 -0.23
C LEU A 314 -12.16 -11.29 -0.57
N LEU A 315 -12.02 -10.02 -0.91
CA LEU A 315 -13.03 -9.23 -1.60
C LEU A 315 -12.41 -8.53 -2.81
N ILE A 316 -12.86 -8.89 -4.00
CA ILE A 316 -12.63 -8.14 -5.24
C ILE A 316 -13.87 -7.29 -5.52
N SER A 317 -13.69 -5.98 -5.71
CA SER A 317 -14.82 -5.06 -5.90
C SER A 317 -14.60 -4.07 -7.04
N GLY A 318 -15.62 -3.89 -7.88
CA GLY A 318 -15.63 -2.90 -8.97
C GLY A 318 -15.77 -1.44 -8.50
N ILE A 319 -16.12 -1.20 -7.23
CA ILE A 319 -16.23 0.17 -6.69
C ILE A 319 -14.86 0.81 -6.47
N PHE A 320 -13.83 0.02 -6.13
CA PHE A 320 -12.52 0.55 -5.82
C PHE A 320 -11.62 0.63 -7.06
N LYS A 321 -11.05 1.82 -7.30
CA LYS A 321 -9.78 2.01 -8.03
C LYS A 321 -8.66 2.06 -6.99
N HIS A 322 -7.41 1.94 -7.37
CA HIS A 322 -6.27 1.86 -6.42
C HIS A 322 -6.30 2.95 -5.32
N ARG A 323 -6.86 4.11 -5.61
CA ARG A 323 -6.89 5.26 -4.68
C ARG A 323 -8.25 5.94 -4.54
N VAL A 324 -9.29 5.53 -5.29
CA VAL A 324 -10.57 6.27 -5.39
C VAL A 324 -11.76 5.32 -5.61
N LEU A 325 -12.95 5.73 -5.17
CA LEU A 325 -14.22 5.06 -5.51
C LEU A 325 -14.60 5.35 -6.97
N SER A 326 -14.99 4.32 -7.72
CA SER A 326 -15.39 4.45 -9.13
C SER A 326 -16.75 5.12 -9.27
N SER A 327 -16.89 6.10 -10.19
CA SER A 327 -18.14 6.78 -10.51
C SER A 327 -18.98 6.12 -11.62
N GLU A 328 -18.43 5.18 -12.38
CA GLU A 328 -18.96 4.72 -13.68
C GLU A 328 -19.93 3.52 -13.63
N MET A 329 -20.31 3.04 -12.45
CA MET A 329 -21.20 1.89 -12.29
C MET A 329 -22.68 2.29 -12.23
N SER A 330 -23.58 1.43 -12.72
CA SER A 330 -25.02 1.58 -12.52
C SER A 330 -25.40 1.60 -11.03
N ILE A 331 -26.49 2.25 -10.65
CA ILE A 331 -26.96 2.36 -9.27
C ILE A 331 -27.17 0.97 -8.64
N PHE A 332 -27.74 0.05 -9.38
CA PHE A 332 -27.99 -1.32 -8.91
C PHE A 332 -26.69 -2.09 -8.67
N SER A 333 -25.72 -1.96 -9.56
CA SER A 333 -24.39 -2.59 -9.40
C SER A 333 -23.64 -1.99 -8.21
N LYS A 334 -23.71 -0.66 -8.02
CA LYS A 334 -23.15 0.01 -6.83
C LYS A 334 -23.73 -0.53 -5.53
N TRP A 335 -25.06 -0.72 -5.49
CA TRP A 335 -25.75 -1.27 -4.31
C TRP A 335 -25.26 -2.68 -3.96
N LYS A 336 -25.20 -3.56 -4.96
CA LYS A 336 -24.73 -4.95 -4.79
C LYS A 336 -23.29 -5.01 -4.28
N GLU A 337 -22.40 -4.19 -4.86
CA GLU A 337 -21.00 -4.09 -4.44
C GLU A 337 -20.88 -3.50 -3.04
N THR A 338 -21.64 -2.45 -2.71
CA THR A 338 -21.66 -1.87 -1.37
C THR A 338 -22.06 -2.90 -0.31
N LEU A 339 -23.05 -3.74 -0.57
CA LEU A 339 -23.43 -4.81 0.35
C LEU A 339 -22.31 -5.85 0.56
N LYS A 340 -21.57 -6.20 -0.49
CA LYS A 340 -20.40 -7.08 -0.36
C LYS A 340 -19.32 -6.45 0.53
N ILE A 341 -19.05 -5.16 0.34
CA ILE A 341 -18.07 -4.43 1.13
C ILE A 341 -18.51 -4.35 2.60
N ILE A 342 -19.78 -4.03 2.87
CA ILE A 342 -20.32 -4.01 4.23
C ILE A 342 -20.16 -5.39 4.89
N LYS A 343 -20.50 -6.48 4.18
CA LYS A 343 -20.35 -7.85 4.70
C LYS A 343 -18.88 -8.18 5.01
N PHE A 344 -17.96 -7.82 4.12
CA PHE A 344 -16.52 -8.03 4.28
C PHE A 344 -15.97 -7.23 5.46
N LEU A 345 -16.21 -5.91 5.50
CA LEU A 345 -15.77 -5.06 6.60
C LEU A 345 -16.40 -5.47 7.93
N SER A 346 -17.68 -5.85 7.93
CA SER A 346 -18.35 -6.36 9.14
C SER A 346 -17.67 -7.64 9.67
N LYS A 347 -17.20 -8.52 8.76
CA LYS A 347 -16.42 -9.71 9.14
C LYS A 347 -15.07 -9.30 9.74
N TYR A 348 -14.36 -8.38 9.10
CA TYR A 348 -13.08 -7.84 9.60
C TYR A 348 -13.24 -7.18 10.98
N TYR A 349 -14.25 -6.32 11.15
CA TYR A 349 -14.54 -5.71 12.45
C TYR A 349 -14.75 -6.74 13.56
N ARG A 350 -15.51 -7.79 13.28
CA ARG A 350 -15.83 -8.85 14.23
C ARG A 350 -14.62 -9.72 14.58
N GLY A 351 -13.77 -10.03 13.61
CA GLY A 351 -12.57 -10.85 13.78
C GLY A 351 -11.41 -10.09 14.45
N GLY A 352 -11.21 -8.80 14.07
CA GLY A 352 -10.03 -8.04 14.46
C GLY A 352 -10.28 -6.87 15.42
N LEU A 353 -11.28 -6.02 15.14
CA LEU A 353 -11.36 -4.66 15.67
C LEU A 353 -12.45 -4.44 16.74
N LEU A 354 -13.34 -5.38 16.94
CA LEU A 354 -14.31 -5.33 18.04
C LEU A 354 -13.94 -6.30 19.15
N PRO A 355 -14.21 -5.93 20.41
CA PRO A 355 -13.99 -6.80 21.58
C PRO A 355 -14.89 -8.04 21.57
#